data_9f371cff995defb1b2a2ec39e872da4c
#
_entry.id   9f371cff995defb1b2a2ec39e872da4c
#
_cell.length_a   1.000
_cell.length_b   1.000
_cell.length_c   1.000
_cell.angle_alpha   90.00
_cell.angle_beta   90.00
_cell.angle_gamma   90.00
#
_symmetry.space_group_name_H-M   'P 1'
#
loop_
_entity.id
_entity.type
_entity.pdbx_description
1 polymer ?
#
loop_
_entity_poly.entity_id
_entity_poly.type
_entity_poly.pdbx_seq_one_letter_code
_entity_poly.pdbx_strand_id
1 'polypeptide(L)'
;YLDRQVLSLTWDEFIKPEFHWDESHYGTITSVFSIVYAICMLFAGRFIDWMGTKKGYLWAIGVWSFGACLHAGCGIATEHYVGMNSAAELIAATGDVVVILATVSMYFFLAARCILALGEAGNFPAAIKVTAEYFPKKDRAYATSIFNAGASIGALVAPISIPLLAKAWGWEMAFIVIGALG
;
A
#
# COMPACT_ATOMS: atom_id res chain seq x y z
N TYR A 1 -1.11 -4.17 7.60
CA TYR A 1 -1.71 -5.30 6.85
C TYR A 1 -2.92 -4.86 6.02
N LEU A 2 -3.78 -4.02 6.56
CA LEU A 2 -4.93 -3.45 5.83
C LEU A 2 -4.51 -2.76 4.53
N ASP A 3 -3.46 -1.95 4.56
CA ASP A 3 -2.96 -1.23 3.38
C ASP A 3 -2.57 -2.15 2.22
N ARG A 4 -2.00 -3.31 2.53
CA ARG A 4 -1.65 -4.31 1.53
C ARG A 4 -2.89 -4.90 0.86
N GLN A 5 -3.97 -5.04 1.63
CA GLN A 5 -5.23 -5.60 1.15
C GLN A 5 -6.06 -4.62 0.32
N VAL A 6 -5.87 -3.30 0.49
CA VAL A 6 -6.68 -2.30 -0.22
C VAL A 6 -6.62 -2.48 -1.73
N LEU A 7 -5.45 -2.64 -2.32
CA LEU A 7 -5.32 -2.84 -3.76
C LEU A 7 -6.00 -4.15 -4.20
N SER A 8 -5.78 -5.25 -3.49
CA SER A 8 -6.33 -6.56 -3.87
C SER A 8 -7.86 -6.61 -3.79
N LEU A 9 -8.46 -5.84 -2.88
CA LEU A 9 -9.90 -5.78 -2.68
C LEU A 9 -10.61 -4.74 -3.55
N THR A 10 -9.88 -3.77 -4.09
CA THR A 10 -10.44 -2.69 -4.92
C THR A 10 -10.11 -2.82 -6.40
N TRP A 11 -9.10 -3.62 -6.79
CA TRP A 11 -8.61 -3.60 -8.15
C TRP A 11 -9.61 -4.16 -9.17
N ASP A 12 -10.29 -5.25 -8.87
CA ASP A 12 -11.18 -5.92 -9.83
C ASP A 12 -12.50 -5.14 -10.06
N GLU A 13 -13.08 -4.63 -8.98
CA GLU A 13 -14.38 -3.94 -9.04
C GLU A 13 -14.26 -2.46 -9.40
N PHE A 14 -13.21 -1.77 -8.96
CA PHE A 14 -13.08 -0.31 -9.08
C PHE A 14 -11.96 0.13 -10.01
N ILE A 15 -10.74 -0.40 -9.83
CA ILE A 15 -9.54 0.08 -10.53
C ILE A 15 -9.46 -0.49 -11.94
N LYS A 16 -9.75 -1.75 -12.11
CA LYS A 16 -9.72 -2.43 -13.41
C LYS A 16 -10.64 -1.78 -14.44
N PRO A 17 -11.92 -1.48 -14.15
CA PRO A 17 -12.77 -0.77 -15.10
C PRO A 17 -12.30 0.65 -15.39
N GLU A 18 -11.77 1.37 -14.40
CA GLU A 18 -11.35 2.77 -14.56
C GLU A 18 -10.09 2.91 -15.41
N PHE A 19 -9.09 2.06 -15.18
CA PHE A 19 -7.81 2.12 -15.89
C PHE A 19 -7.65 1.07 -16.98
N HIS A 20 -8.66 0.26 -17.23
CA HIS A 20 -8.65 -0.82 -18.24
C HIS A 20 -7.51 -1.83 -18.07
N TRP A 21 -7.20 -2.16 -16.82
CA TRP A 21 -6.18 -3.15 -16.51
C TRP A 21 -6.66 -4.57 -16.80
N ASP A 22 -5.71 -5.41 -17.19
CA ASP A 22 -5.84 -6.85 -17.18
C ASP A 22 -5.07 -7.48 -16.00
N GLU A 23 -5.14 -8.79 -15.88
CA GLU A 23 -4.43 -9.53 -14.83
C GLU A 23 -2.90 -9.39 -14.92
N SER A 24 -2.38 -9.15 -16.12
CA SER A 24 -0.96 -8.92 -16.36
C SER A 24 -0.47 -7.62 -15.72
N HIS A 25 -1.24 -6.54 -15.80
CA HIS A 25 -0.93 -5.26 -15.15
C HIS A 25 -0.89 -5.42 -13.63
N TYR A 26 -1.91 -6.05 -13.05
CA TYR A 26 -1.96 -6.32 -11.63
C TYR A 26 -0.84 -7.25 -11.16
N GLY A 27 -0.57 -8.32 -11.91
CA GLY A 27 0.52 -9.26 -11.64
C GLY A 27 1.89 -8.60 -11.67
N THR A 28 2.13 -7.68 -12.61
CA THR A 28 3.37 -6.90 -12.69
C THR A 28 3.56 -6.03 -11.45
N ILE A 29 2.53 -5.31 -11.03
CA ILE A 29 2.57 -4.44 -9.83
C ILE A 29 2.87 -5.27 -8.58
N THR A 30 2.18 -6.39 -8.40
CA THR A 30 2.37 -7.27 -7.23
C THR A 30 3.74 -7.91 -7.21
N SER A 31 4.25 -8.35 -8.36
CA SER A 31 5.57 -8.96 -8.49
C SER A 31 6.69 -7.97 -8.19
N VAL A 32 6.63 -6.77 -8.76
CA VAL A 32 7.61 -5.71 -8.50
C VAL A 32 7.57 -5.27 -7.04
N PHE A 33 6.38 -5.11 -6.47
CA PHE A 33 6.23 -4.84 -5.04
C PHE A 33 6.94 -5.89 -4.19
N SER A 34 6.72 -7.17 -4.46
CA SER A 34 7.33 -8.26 -3.70
C SER A 34 8.86 -8.26 -3.79
N ILE A 35 9.40 -7.99 -4.97
CA ILE A 35 10.86 -7.92 -5.18
C ILE A 35 11.44 -6.71 -4.43
N VAL A 36 10.86 -5.54 -4.59
CA VAL A 36 11.31 -4.31 -3.90
C VAL A 36 11.21 -4.48 -2.38
N TYR A 37 10.09 -5.05 -1.90
CA TYR A 37 9.89 -5.34 -0.48
C TYR A 37 10.98 -6.27 0.06
N ALA A 38 11.28 -7.36 -0.64
CA ALA A 38 12.31 -8.31 -0.24
C ALA A 38 13.70 -7.66 -0.16
N ILE A 39 14.05 -6.83 -1.16
CA ILE A 39 15.31 -6.08 -1.17
C ILE A 39 15.36 -5.08 0.00
N CYS A 40 14.29 -4.33 0.20
CA CYS A 40 14.19 -3.36 1.30
C CYS A 40 14.31 -4.03 2.67
N MET A 41 13.74 -5.23 2.85
CA MET A 41 13.84 -6.00 4.10
C MET A 41 15.28 -6.33 4.47
N LEU A 42 16.16 -6.60 3.50
CA LEU A 42 17.58 -6.88 3.77
C LEU A 42 18.31 -5.70 4.43
N PHE A 43 17.89 -4.48 4.11
CA PHE A 43 18.54 -3.25 4.60
C PHE A 43 17.76 -2.58 5.73
N ALA A 44 16.48 -2.91 5.89
CA ALA A 44 15.59 -2.24 6.84
C ALA A 44 16.07 -2.33 8.30
N GLY A 45 16.53 -3.50 8.73
CA GLY A 45 17.05 -3.69 10.07
C GLY A 45 18.25 -2.78 10.35
N ARG A 46 19.18 -2.69 9.40
CA ARG A 46 20.37 -1.84 9.51
C ARG A 46 20.03 -0.35 9.51
N PHE A 47 19.03 0.05 8.74
CA PHE A 47 18.50 1.41 8.73
C PHE A 47 17.89 1.78 10.09
N ILE A 48 17.09 0.91 10.68
CA ILE A 48 16.49 1.12 12.00
C ILE A 48 17.59 1.18 13.09
N ASP A 49 18.63 0.37 12.99
CA ASP A 49 19.76 0.41 13.92
C ASP A 49 20.54 1.72 13.83
N TRP A 50 20.77 2.21 12.63
CA TRP A 50 21.47 3.48 12.39
C TRP A 50 20.67 4.70 12.85
N MET A 51 19.38 4.74 12.57
CA MET A 51 18.52 5.89 12.91
C MET A 51 18.05 5.89 14.37
N GLY A 52 18.09 4.73 15.03
CA GLY A 52 17.52 4.50 16.34
C GLY A 52 16.05 4.08 16.28
N THR A 53 15.62 3.31 17.26
CA THR A 53 14.32 2.63 17.29
C THR A 53 13.15 3.57 17.09
N LYS A 54 13.08 4.65 17.89
CA LYS A 54 11.95 5.59 17.83
C LYS A 54 11.88 6.34 16.50
N LYS A 55 12.99 6.93 16.08
CA LYS A 55 13.04 7.72 14.83
C LYS A 55 12.88 6.82 13.61
N GLY A 56 13.56 5.68 13.59
CA GLY A 56 13.46 4.72 12.49
C GLY A 56 12.04 4.20 12.31
N TYR A 57 11.35 3.89 13.41
CA TYR A 57 9.98 3.41 13.38
C TYR A 57 9.00 4.50 12.89
N LEU A 58 9.14 5.73 13.38
CA LEU A 58 8.34 6.87 12.91
C LEU A 58 8.55 7.14 11.41
N TRP A 59 9.78 7.04 10.93
CA TRP A 59 10.10 7.16 9.51
C TRP A 59 9.45 6.05 8.68
N ALA A 60 9.55 4.81 9.14
CA ALA A 60 8.95 3.68 8.45
C ALA A 60 7.43 3.82 8.34
N ILE A 61 6.74 4.18 9.43
CA ILE A 61 5.30 4.41 9.43
C ILE A 61 4.94 5.63 8.57
N GLY A 62 5.68 6.73 8.65
CA GLY A 62 5.44 7.93 7.87
C GLY A 62 5.54 7.68 6.36
N VAL A 63 6.60 7.01 5.92
CA VAL A 63 6.79 6.63 4.51
C VAL A 63 5.72 5.63 4.05
N TRP A 64 5.37 4.68 4.90
CA TRP A 64 4.31 3.72 4.63
C TRP A 64 2.95 4.39 4.44
N SER A 65 2.53 5.25 5.38
CA SER A 65 1.28 5.99 5.28
C SER A 65 1.26 6.93 4.07
N PHE A 66 2.37 7.60 3.78
CA PHE A 66 2.50 8.44 2.59
C PHE A 66 2.36 7.63 1.30
N GLY A 67 3.03 6.46 1.21
CA GLY A 67 2.89 5.55 0.06
C GLY A 67 1.46 5.05 -0.13
N ALA A 68 0.77 4.71 0.96
CA ALA A 68 -0.64 4.32 0.92
C ALA A 68 -1.53 5.46 0.37
N CYS A 69 -1.34 6.68 0.85
CA CYS A 69 -2.10 7.85 0.38
C CYS A 69 -1.77 8.23 -1.06
N LEU A 70 -0.54 7.99 -1.54
CA LEU A 70 -0.16 8.24 -2.94
C LEU A 70 -0.96 7.40 -3.93
N HIS A 71 -1.44 6.23 -3.55
CA HIS A 71 -2.30 5.43 -4.42
C HIS A 71 -3.58 6.17 -4.79
N ALA A 72 -4.14 6.97 -3.88
CA ALA A 72 -5.31 7.79 -4.15
C ALA A 72 -5.05 8.87 -5.22
N GLY A 73 -3.83 9.40 -5.26
CA GLY A 73 -3.42 10.39 -6.25
C GLY A 73 -3.11 9.82 -7.64
N CYS A 74 -2.99 8.50 -7.79
CA CYS A 74 -2.65 7.88 -9.08
C CYS A 74 -3.72 8.11 -10.14
N GLY A 75 -5.00 8.11 -9.77
CA GLY A 75 -6.11 8.41 -10.68
C GLY A 75 -6.01 9.83 -11.23
N ILE A 76 -5.82 10.81 -10.38
CA ILE A 76 -5.67 12.23 -10.75
C ILE A 76 -4.43 12.43 -11.62
N ALA A 77 -3.30 11.80 -11.27
CA ALA A 77 -2.08 11.87 -12.05
C ALA A 77 -2.25 11.28 -13.46
N THR A 78 -3.00 10.18 -13.59
CA THR A 78 -3.31 9.56 -14.88
C THR A 78 -4.22 10.43 -15.70
N GLU A 79 -5.28 10.99 -15.12
CA GLU A 79 -6.19 11.95 -15.77
C GLU A 79 -5.41 13.13 -16.35
N HIS A 80 -4.53 13.71 -15.56
CA HIS A 80 -3.73 14.87 -15.99
C HIS A 80 -2.75 14.50 -17.11
N TYR A 81 -2.10 13.34 -17.04
CA TYR A 81 -1.15 12.90 -18.05
C TYR A 81 -1.82 12.62 -19.41
N VAL A 82 -2.97 11.97 -19.38
CA VAL A 82 -3.74 11.61 -20.61
C VAL A 82 -4.56 12.78 -21.14
N GLY A 83 -4.74 13.85 -20.34
CA GLY A 83 -5.51 15.04 -20.72
C GLY A 83 -7.02 14.84 -20.57
N MET A 84 -7.45 13.92 -19.74
CA MET A 84 -8.86 13.72 -19.37
C MET A 84 -9.17 14.46 -18.06
N ASN A 85 -10.45 14.80 -17.86
CA ASN A 85 -10.87 15.67 -16.74
C ASN A 85 -11.63 14.94 -15.63
N SER A 86 -11.98 13.66 -15.82
CA SER A 86 -12.75 12.91 -14.83
C SER A 86 -12.54 11.40 -14.94
N ALA A 87 -12.82 10.68 -13.84
CA ALA A 87 -12.81 9.22 -13.82
C ALA A 87 -13.83 8.60 -14.82
N ALA A 88 -14.94 9.28 -15.05
CA ALA A 88 -15.93 8.84 -16.04
C ALA A 88 -15.36 8.83 -17.47
N GLU A 89 -14.53 9.80 -17.83
CA GLU A 89 -13.83 9.81 -19.11
C GLU A 89 -12.82 8.67 -19.23
N LEU A 90 -12.12 8.34 -18.16
CA LEU A 90 -11.22 7.20 -18.11
C LEU A 90 -11.95 5.87 -18.35
N ILE A 91 -13.09 5.67 -17.70
CA ILE A 91 -13.93 4.47 -17.85
C ILE A 91 -14.48 4.37 -19.28
N ALA A 92 -14.86 5.48 -19.88
CA ALA A 92 -15.42 5.56 -21.22
C ALA A 92 -14.37 5.53 -22.35
N ALA A 93 -13.07 5.57 -22.04
CA ALA A 93 -11.98 5.57 -23.02
C ALA A 93 -12.01 4.32 -23.91
N THR A 94 -11.69 4.52 -25.20
CA THR A 94 -11.66 3.45 -26.21
C THR A 94 -10.50 3.64 -27.18
N GLY A 95 -10.12 2.58 -27.89
CA GLY A 95 -9.06 2.62 -28.90
C GLY A 95 -7.65 2.64 -28.32
N ASP A 96 -6.71 3.27 -29.02
CA ASP A 96 -5.28 3.29 -28.66
C ASP A 96 -5.01 4.01 -27.34
N VAL A 97 -5.88 4.92 -26.93
CA VAL A 97 -5.79 5.65 -25.66
C VAL A 97 -5.89 4.68 -24.45
N VAL A 98 -6.63 3.59 -24.58
CA VAL A 98 -6.75 2.56 -23.53
C VAL A 98 -5.39 1.95 -23.18
N VAL A 99 -4.58 1.66 -24.17
CA VAL A 99 -3.23 1.07 -23.96
C VAL A 99 -2.32 2.06 -23.21
N ILE A 100 -2.35 3.32 -23.63
CA ILE A 100 -1.58 4.39 -22.99
C ILE A 100 -2.06 4.59 -21.57
N LEU A 101 -3.37 4.68 -21.37
CA LEU A 101 -4.02 4.84 -20.07
C LEU A 101 -3.64 3.72 -19.10
N ALA A 102 -3.78 2.47 -19.52
CA ALA A 102 -3.44 1.31 -18.71
C ALA A 102 -1.95 1.29 -18.34
N THR A 103 -1.08 1.56 -19.29
CA THR A 103 0.37 1.57 -19.06
C THR A 103 0.80 2.68 -18.10
N VAL A 104 0.33 3.90 -18.33
CA VAL A 104 0.69 5.07 -17.50
C VAL A 104 0.16 4.90 -16.08
N SER A 105 -1.08 4.48 -15.91
CA SER A 105 -1.66 4.23 -14.58
C SER A 105 -0.93 3.10 -13.85
N MET A 106 -0.56 2.04 -14.55
CA MET A 106 0.26 0.97 -13.99
C MET A 106 1.57 1.49 -13.43
N TYR A 107 2.29 2.36 -14.16
CA TYR A 107 3.54 2.93 -13.68
C TYR A 107 3.36 3.85 -12.47
N PHE A 108 2.29 4.63 -12.40
CA PHE A 108 1.99 5.45 -11.23
C PHE A 108 1.70 4.58 -10.00
N PHE A 109 0.88 3.55 -10.14
CA PHE A 109 0.62 2.60 -9.06
C PHE A 109 1.86 1.83 -8.64
N LEU A 110 2.72 1.49 -9.59
CA LEU A 110 3.98 0.81 -9.34
C LEU A 110 4.93 1.68 -8.51
N ALA A 111 5.06 2.97 -8.85
CA ALA A 111 5.84 3.93 -8.07
C ALA A 111 5.30 4.10 -6.64
N ALA A 112 3.99 4.23 -6.48
CA ALA A 112 3.34 4.31 -5.17
C ALA A 112 3.56 3.03 -4.35
N ARG A 113 3.50 1.86 -4.98
CA ARG A 113 3.79 0.56 -4.35
C ARG A 113 5.25 0.42 -3.93
N CYS A 114 6.19 0.93 -4.70
CA CYS A 114 7.60 0.93 -4.29
C CYS A 114 7.84 1.79 -3.05
N ILE A 115 7.21 2.96 -2.96
CA ILE A 115 7.27 3.82 -1.78
C ILE A 115 6.61 3.13 -0.57
N LEU A 116 5.47 2.49 -0.77
CA LEU A 116 4.80 1.69 0.26
C LEU A 116 5.72 0.57 0.76
N ALA A 117 6.40 -0.14 -0.14
CA ALA A 117 7.33 -1.21 0.20
C ALA A 117 8.51 -0.72 1.05
N LEU A 118 9.07 0.46 0.75
CA LEU A 118 10.13 1.08 1.53
C LEU A 118 9.71 1.31 2.99
N GLY A 119 8.53 1.87 3.20
CA GLY A 119 8.00 2.12 4.54
C GLY A 119 7.61 0.83 5.27
N GLU A 120 6.90 -0.05 4.62
CA GLU A 120 6.41 -1.30 5.20
C GLU A 120 7.54 -2.25 5.57
N ALA A 121 8.62 -2.31 4.77
CA ALA A 121 9.77 -3.16 5.06
C ALA A 121 10.47 -2.81 6.39
N GLY A 122 10.45 -1.54 6.79
CA GLY A 122 11.01 -1.09 8.07
C GLY A 122 10.15 -1.40 9.28
N ASN A 123 8.86 -1.65 9.09
CA ASN A 123 7.91 -1.82 10.20
C ASN A 123 8.17 -3.09 11.03
N PHE A 124 8.38 -4.22 10.38
CA PHE A 124 8.59 -5.49 11.07
C PHE A 124 9.90 -5.53 11.89
N PRO A 125 11.07 -5.17 11.33
CA PRO A 125 12.30 -5.05 12.11
C PRO A 125 12.18 -4.05 13.27
N ALA A 126 11.53 -2.91 13.04
CA ALA A 126 11.31 -1.90 14.08
C ALA A 126 10.44 -2.42 15.22
N ALA A 127 9.37 -3.14 14.92
CA ALA A 127 8.49 -3.74 15.91
C ALA A 127 9.22 -4.80 16.77
N ILE A 128 10.03 -5.65 16.15
CA ILE A 128 10.85 -6.62 16.88
C ILE A 128 11.85 -5.90 17.79
N LYS A 129 12.49 -4.84 17.30
CA LYS A 129 13.45 -4.06 18.08
C LYS A 129 12.78 -3.37 19.26
N VAL A 130 11.61 -2.77 19.09
CA VAL A 130 10.79 -2.20 20.17
C VAL A 130 10.48 -3.26 21.22
N THR A 131 10.05 -4.44 20.80
CA THR A 131 9.78 -5.55 21.73
C THR A 131 11.01 -5.95 22.50
N ALA A 132 12.18 -6.00 21.87
CA ALA A 132 13.44 -6.36 22.51
C ALA A 132 13.94 -5.29 23.50
N GLU A 133 13.74 -4.00 23.20
CA GLU A 133 14.24 -2.88 24.01
C GLU A 133 13.32 -2.53 25.19
N TYR A 134 12.00 -2.56 24.98
CA TYR A 134 11.01 -2.05 25.95
C TYR A 134 10.33 -3.13 26.79
N PHE A 135 10.46 -4.40 26.42
CA PHE A 135 9.84 -5.52 27.17
C PHE A 135 10.90 -6.41 27.81
N PRO A 136 10.69 -6.84 29.08
CA PRO A 136 11.53 -7.86 29.74
C PRO A 136 11.47 -9.18 28.96
N LYS A 137 12.53 -9.98 29.07
CA LYS A 137 12.64 -11.25 28.32
C LYS A 137 11.43 -12.18 28.50
N LYS A 138 10.84 -12.21 29.69
CA LYS A 138 9.67 -13.05 30.02
C LYS A 138 8.40 -12.64 29.26
N ASP A 139 8.27 -11.36 28.90
CA ASP A 139 7.03 -10.79 28.31
C ASP A 139 7.14 -10.59 26.79
N ARG A 140 8.32 -10.81 26.20
CA ARG A 140 8.57 -10.60 24.75
C ARG A 140 7.71 -11.48 23.86
N ALA A 141 7.50 -12.73 24.23
CA ALA A 141 6.65 -13.64 23.49
C ALA A 141 5.21 -13.17 23.46
N TYR A 142 4.71 -12.66 24.58
CA TYR A 142 3.37 -12.11 24.71
C TYR A 142 3.22 -10.82 23.88
N ALA A 143 4.17 -9.90 23.96
CA ALA A 143 4.18 -8.67 23.15
C ALA A 143 4.20 -8.98 21.65
N THR A 144 5.01 -9.94 21.21
CA THR A 144 5.06 -10.39 19.81
C THR A 144 3.75 -11.03 19.38
N SER A 145 3.08 -11.78 20.26
CA SER A 145 1.77 -12.38 19.97
C SER A 145 0.69 -11.33 19.78
N ILE A 146 0.66 -10.27 20.59
CA ILE A 146 -0.26 -9.14 20.40
C ILE A 146 -0.01 -8.44 19.07
N PHE A 147 1.25 -8.17 18.74
CA PHE A 147 1.64 -7.57 17.47
C PHE A 147 1.17 -8.41 16.27
N ASN A 148 1.38 -9.73 16.30
CA ASN A 148 0.94 -10.63 15.25
C ASN A 148 -0.59 -10.77 15.18
N ALA A 149 -1.27 -10.72 16.33
CA ALA A 149 -2.74 -10.74 16.38
C ALA A 149 -3.35 -9.53 15.62
N GLY A 150 -2.70 -8.38 15.67
CA GLY A 150 -3.11 -7.20 14.89
C GLY A 150 -3.16 -7.47 13.39
N ALA A 151 -2.21 -8.20 12.84
CA ALA A 151 -2.21 -8.60 11.42
C ALA A 151 -3.40 -9.53 11.09
N SER A 152 -3.71 -10.48 11.98
CA SER A 152 -4.84 -11.38 11.80
C SER A 152 -6.19 -10.66 11.87
N ILE A 153 -6.34 -9.73 12.81
CA ILE A 153 -7.53 -8.87 12.90
C ILE A 153 -7.68 -8.02 11.65
N GLY A 154 -6.58 -7.42 11.16
CA GLY A 154 -6.57 -6.69 9.90
C GLY A 154 -7.04 -7.53 8.72
N ALA A 155 -6.59 -8.78 8.62
CA ALA A 155 -7.01 -9.71 7.58
C ALA A 155 -8.51 -10.06 7.62
N LEU A 156 -9.11 -10.10 8.80
CA LEU A 156 -10.54 -10.35 8.97
C LEU A 156 -11.40 -9.10 8.68
N VAL A 157 -10.91 -7.93 9.07
CA VAL A 157 -11.65 -6.66 8.92
C VAL A 157 -11.56 -6.12 7.49
N ALA A 158 -10.44 -6.33 6.80
CA ALA A 158 -10.21 -5.78 5.46
C ALA A 158 -11.30 -6.15 4.43
N PRO A 159 -11.70 -7.42 4.26
CA PRO A 159 -12.70 -7.78 3.27
C PRO A 159 -14.10 -7.16 3.50
N ILE A 160 -14.35 -6.73 4.73
CA ILE A 160 -15.61 -6.08 5.10
C ILE A 160 -15.51 -4.57 4.96
N SER A 161 -14.49 -3.97 5.55
CA SER A 161 -14.36 -2.50 5.64
C SER A 161 -13.96 -1.85 4.32
N ILE A 162 -13.03 -2.44 3.58
CA ILE A 162 -12.47 -1.81 2.37
C ILE A 162 -13.50 -1.71 1.25
N PRO A 163 -14.24 -2.76 0.87
CA PRO A 163 -15.28 -2.63 -0.14
C PRO A 163 -16.40 -1.66 0.26
N LEU A 164 -16.76 -1.60 1.54
CA LEU A 164 -17.76 -0.65 2.03
C LEU A 164 -17.27 0.80 1.90
N LEU A 165 -16.03 1.08 2.25
CA LEU A 165 -15.43 2.40 2.08
C LEU A 165 -15.35 2.78 0.59
N ALA A 166 -14.91 1.86 -0.26
CA ALA A 166 -14.80 2.09 -1.69
C ALA A 166 -16.16 2.36 -2.37
N LYS A 167 -17.20 1.63 -1.95
CA LYS A 167 -18.57 1.86 -2.45
C LYS A 167 -19.20 3.15 -1.94
N ALA A 168 -18.90 3.54 -0.70
CA ALA A 168 -19.47 4.74 -0.11
C ALA A 168 -18.79 6.03 -0.58
N TRP A 169 -17.47 6.04 -0.70
CA TRP A 169 -16.65 7.25 -0.92
C TRP A 169 -15.66 7.16 -2.08
N GLY A 170 -15.64 6.06 -2.81
CA GLY A 170 -14.67 5.79 -3.86
C GLY A 170 -13.44 5.03 -3.38
N TRP A 171 -12.74 4.40 -4.31
CA TRP A 171 -11.55 3.60 -4.01
C TRP A 171 -10.38 4.46 -3.50
N GLU A 172 -10.30 5.71 -3.95
CA GLU A 172 -9.28 6.67 -3.50
C GLU A 172 -9.40 6.95 -2.01
N MET A 173 -10.62 7.13 -1.53
CA MET A 173 -10.88 7.35 -0.10
C MET A 173 -10.56 6.12 0.74
N ALA A 174 -10.72 4.92 0.21
CA ALA A 174 -10.29 3.70 0.89
C ALA A 174 -8.78 3.71 1.15
N PHE A 175 -7.97 4.08 0.16
CA PHE A 175 -6.52 4.25 0.34
C PHE A 175 -6.16 5.33 1.34
N ILE A 176 -6.82 6.50 1.28
CA ILE A 176 -6.54 7.62 2.19
C ILE A 176 -6.89 7.25 3.63
N VAL A 177 -8.07 6.71 3.86
CA VAL A 177 -8.54 6.36 5.21
C VAL A 177 -7.67 5.28 5.83
N ILE A 178 -7.39 4.22 5.09
CA ILE A 178 -6.55 3.12 5.60
C ILE A 178 -5.10 3.58 5.79
N GLY A 179 -4.56 4.37 4.86
CA GLY A 179 -3.22 4.94 4.98
C GLY A 179 -3.07 5.92 6.15
N ALA A 180 -4.09 6.69 6.45
CA ALA A 180 -4.10 7.60 7.59
C ALA A 180 -4.25 6.89 8.95
N LEU A 181 -4.87 5.71 8.97
CA LEU A 181 -4.98 4.87 10.17
C LEU A 181 -3.67 4.10 10.48
N GLY A 182 -2.84 3.88 9.48
CA GLY A 182 -1.51 3.25 9.63
C GLY A 182 -0.50 4.19 10.19
#